data_940ac716989f8bc234cef9a58eabb22d
#
_entry.id   940ac716989f8bc234cef9a58eabb22d
#
_cell.length_a   1.000
_cell.length_b   1.000
_cell.length_c   1.000
_cell.angle_alpha   90.00
_cell.angle_beta   90.00
_cell.angle_gamma   90.00
#
_symmetry.space_group_name_H-M   'P 1'
#
loop_
_entity.id
_entity.type
_entity.pdbx_description
1 polymer ?
#
loop_
_entity_poly.entity_id
_entity_poly.type
_entity_poly.pdbx_seq_one_letter_code
_entity_poly.pdbx_strand_id
1 'polypeptide(L)'
;MKKLLNWIIPAVFGIGLWFIPTPEGLTPQSWHLFAIFVATIVGFITQPLPIGGVSIVVITVAALTGTLKIGEAISGFANSAIWLIVGAFLFSRGFIKTGLGKRIAYNLIAAFGSSSLRLSYALALSDLILAPATPSNTARVGGVIMPITTSLAKAFGSEPQDGPRKIGSFLMQSIYQVNTITSAMFQTSMAGNTLVAALALQSFGIGITWGDWAMAAIVPGVIALIIMPYFIYKVYPPEIKDAREAQQMIREELKGLGKMSFQEWVMLGVFVLALVLWATSQFTKIDATTVAFLGISILLATSVLVWDDVKSEKGAWDTLVWMGTLMGFAGFLSKLGFIKWATVLVGGYIPEGSWIIAFVIAVLINTYSHYVFASLTAHISAMFVAFSAIAISAGAPPMLTLLMIAFTSNLCMSLTHYAAGPSPVIFNTGYVPQNTWWKLGFFASVINLIIFMGLGSVWMKAIGMW
;
A
#
# COMPACT_ATOMS: atom_id res chain seq x y z
N MET A 1 28.69 1.65 15.67
CA MET A 1 28.86 2.56 14.52
C MET A 1 27.59 2.68 13.64
N LYS A 2 27.01 1.62 13.08
CA LYS A 2 25.81 1.72 12.21
C LYS A 2 24.62 2.46 12.86
N LYS A 3 24.26 2.17 14.13
CA LYS A 3 23.16 2.85 14.82
C LYS A 3 23.37 4.36 14.97
N LEU A 4 24.62 4.81 15.23
CA LEU A 4 24.96 6.22 15.35
C LEU A 4 24.85 6.93 14.00
N LEU A 5 25.31 6.30 12.91
CA LEU A 5 25.22 6.84 11.55
C LEU A 5 23.75 7.06 11.13
N ASN A 6 22.86 6.15 11.50
CA ASN A 6 21.43 6.28 11.21
C ASN A 6 20.78 7.50 11.86
N TRP A 7 21.33 8.01 12.99
CA TRP A 7 20.90 9.26 13.62
C TRP A 7 21.58 10.50 13.02
N ILE A 8 22.87 10.37 12.66
CA ILE A 8 23.64 11.49 12.11
C ILE A 8 23.05 11.94 10.77
N ILE A 9 22.66 11.02 9.89
CA ILE A 9 22.15 11.37 8.55
C ILE A 9 20.92 12.27 8.64
N PRO A 10 19.79 11.90 9.30
CA PRO A 10 18.64 12.78 9.41
C PRO A 10 18.94 14.09 10.15
N ALA A 11 19.83 14.06 11.16
CA ALA A 11 20.24 15.27 11.87
C ALA A 11 21.01 16.23 10.94
N VAL A 12 21.93 15.73 10.13
CA VAL A 12 22.69 16.56 9.17
C VAL A 12 21.75 17.21 8.15
N PHE A 13 20.79 16.45 7.58
CA PHE A 13 19.82 17.02 6.66
C PHE A 13 18.92 18.07 7.33
N GLY A 14 18.39 17.77 8.51
CA GLY A 14 17.53 18.71 9.23
C GLY A 14 18.27 19.98 9.66
N ILE A 15 19.41 19.86 10.31
CA ILE A 15 20.24 20.97 10.79
C ILE A 15 20.80 21.77 9.58
N GLY A 16 21.26 21.07 8.55
CA GLY A 16 21.76 21.72 7.33
C GLY A 16 20.71 22.63 6.70
N LEU A 17 19.49 22.10 6.47
CA LEU A 17 18.38 22.89 5.92
C LEU A 17 17.93 24.01 6.86
N TRP A 18 17.95 23.77 8.16
CA TRP A 18 17.55 24.76 9.18
C TRP A 18 18.35 26.06 9.10
N PHE A 19 19.65 25.98 8.87
CA PHE A 19 20.56 27.13 8.81
C PHE A 19 20.68 27.75 7.40
N ILE A 20 20.09 27.16 6.38
CA ILE A 20 19.99 27.81 5.07
C ILE A 20 19.02 29.00 5.20
N PRO A 21 19.39 30.20 4.65
CA PRO A 21 18.50 31.35 4.65
C PRO A 21 17.13 31.00 4.09
N THR A 22 16.08 31.49 4.74
CA THR A 22 14.71 31.26 4.29
C THR A 22 14.53 31.79 2.87
N PRO A 23 14.09 30.99 1.90
CA PRO A 23 13.84 31.44 0.53
C PRO A 23 12.79 32.57 0.47
N GLU A 24 12.92 33.45 -0.52
CA GLU A 24 11.94 34.48 -0.77
C GLU A 24 10.53 33.89 -0.98
N GLY A 25 9.54 34.52 -0.40
CA GLY A 25 8.15 34.07 -0.44
C GLY A 25 7.74 33.07 0.64
N LEU A 26 8.67 32.63 1.51
CA LEU A 26 8.37 31.78 2.66
C LEU A 26 8.58 32.51 3.99
N THR A 27 7.89 32.01 5.03
CA THR A 27 8.17 32.42 6.42
C THR A 27 9.26 31.51 7.02
N PRO A 28 10.07 32.02 8.00
CA PRO A 28 11.03 31.18 8.70
C PRO A 28 10.39 29.93 9.33
N GLN A 29 9.18 30.05 9.87
CA GLN A 29 8.42 28.93 10.42
C GLN A 29 8.15 27.85 9.37
N SER A 30 7.74 28.25 8.16
CA SER A 30 7.50 27.32 7.05
C SER A 30 8.77 26.59 6.64
N TRP A 31 9.89 27.31 6.55
CA TRP A 31 11.18 26.73 6.19
C TRP A 31 11.74 25.78 7.25
N HIS A 32 11.66 26.16 8.52
CA HIS A 32 12.06 25.32 9.64
C HIS A 32 11.19 24.05 9.74
N LEU A 33 9.88 24.16 9.53
CA LEU A 33 9.00 23.01 9.48
C LEU A 33 9.37 22.06 8.32
N PHE A 34 9.71 22.61 7.16
CA PHE A 34 10.21 21.82 6.04
C PHE A 34 11.53 21.10 6.39
N ALA A 35 12.47 21.76 7.05
CA ALA A 35 13.70 21.12 7.52
C ALA A 35 13.44 19.93 8.46
N ILE A 36 12.51 20.09 9.42
CA ILE A 36 12.08 19.01 10.32
C ILE A 36 11.37 17.90 9.51
N PHE A 37 10.53 18.25 8.55
CA PHE A 37 9.83 17.29 7.70
C PHE A 37 10.81 16.44 6.87
N VAL A 38 11.81 17.06 6.24
CA VAL A 38 12.89 16.35 5.53
C VAL A 38 13.65 15.43 6.48
N ALA A 39 14.04 15.92 7.66
CA ALA A 39 14.69 15.08 8.66
C ALA A 39 13.81 13.88 9.10
N THR A 40 12.48 14.07 9.16
CA THR A 40 11.52 13.00 9.45
C THR A 40 11.55 11.94 8.37
N ILE A 41 11.46 12.34 7.08
CA ILE A 41 11.49 11.40 5.96
C ILE A 41 12.82 10.64 5.91
N VAL A 42 13.94 11.35 6.06
CA VAL A 42 15.28 10.72 6.12
C VAL A 42 15.38 9.77 7.32
N GLY A 43 14.81 10.13 8.47
CA GLY A 43 14.72 9.26 9.64
C GLY A 43 13.88 8.00 9.40
N PHE A 44 12.80 8.10 8.62
CA PHE A 44 11.98 6.94 8.22
C PHE A 44 12.73 6.00 7.27
N ILE A 45 13.64 6.55 6.44
CA ILE A 45 14.48 5.75 5.53
C ILE A 45 15.62 5.09 6.29
N THR A 46 16.34 5.84 7.12
CA THR A 46 17.53 5.36 7.87
C THR A 46 17.18 4.50 9.08
N GLN A 47 15.97 4.64 9.61
CA GLN A 47 15.42 3.89 10.74
C GLN A 47 16.36 3.81 11.97
N PRO A 48 16.79 4.94 12.54
CA PRO A 48 17.51 4.93 13.80
C PRO A 48 16.69 4.34 14.95
N LEU A 49 15.36 4.51 14.87
CA LEU A 49 14.30 3.89 15.68
C LEU A 49 13.22 3.32 14.74
N PRO A 50 12.31 2.47 15.24
CA PRO A 50 11.05 2.20 14.53
C PRO A 50 10.34 3.51 14.14
N ILE A 51 9.62 3.51 13.03
CA ILE A 51 9.03 4.72 12.43
C ILE A 51 8.19 5.52 13.45
N GLY A 52 7.39 4.85 14.28
CA GLY A 52 6.64 5.49 15.37
C GLY A 52 7.54 6.17 16.40
N GLY A 53 8.70 5.57 16.72
CA GLY A 53 9.68 6.19 17.62
C GLY A 53 10.32 7.45 17.04
N VAL A 54 10.68 7.44 15.75
CA VAL A 54 11.16 8.63 15.03
C VAL A 54 10.08 9.73 15.07
N SER A 55 8.82 9.38 14.90
CA SER A 55 7.68 10.30 14.92
C SER A 55 7.57 11.05 16.26
N ILE A 56 7.71 10.37 17.38
CA ILE A 56 7.70 11.02 18.70
C ILE A 56 8.86 12.00 18.86
N VAL A 57 10.05 11.61 18.38
CA VAL A 57 11.24 12.50 18.45
C VAL A 57 10.99 13.78 17.65
N VAL A 58 10.49 13.68 16.41
CA VAL A 58 10.30 14.88 15.56
C VAL A 58 9.14 15.77 16.02
N ILE A 59 8.06 15.22 16.60
CA ILE A 59 7.03 15.99 17.30
C ILE A 59 7.67 16.82 18.43
N THR A 60 8.52 16.17 19.23
CA THR A 60 9.22 16.82 20.33
C THR A 60 10.14 17.93 19.84
N VAL A 61 10.91 17.68 18.77
CA VAL A 61 11.77 18.70 18.15
C VAL A 61 10.94 19.89 17.65
N ALA A 62 9.85 19.64 16.92
CA ALA A 62 8.98 20.70 16.41
C ALA A 62 8.39 21.58 17.52
N ALA A 63 8.03 20.97 18.66
CA ALA A 63 7.49 21.69 19.81
C ALA A 63 8.59 22.46 20.57
N LEU A 64 9.74 21.85 20.85
CA LEU A 64 10.84 22.48 21.58
C LEU A 64 11.50 23.65 20.82
N THR A 65 11.56 23.55 19.49
CA THR A 65 12.07 24.64 18.65
C THR A 65 11.06 25.78 18.45
N GLY A 66 9.83 25.62 18.96
CA GLY A 66 8.75 26.58 18.73
C GLY A 66 8.25 26.64 17.28
N THR A 67 8.69 25.71 16.42
CA THR A 67 8.24 25.67 15.02
C THR A 67 6.74 25.39 14.93
N LEU A 68 6.24 24.48 15.78
CA LEU A 68 4.81 24.22 15.99
C LEU A 68 4.50 24.21 17.49
N LYS A 69 3.31 24.68 17.88
CA LYS A 69 2.79 24.39 19.21
C LYS A 69 2.49 22.90 19.33
N ILE A 70 2.56 22.34 20.53
CA ILE A 70 2.32 20.89 20.72
C ILE A 70 0.96 20.44 20.17
N GLY A 71 -0.11 21.22 20.37
CA GLY A 71 -1.42 20.92 19.81
C GLY A 71 -1.45 20.94 18.28
N GLU A 72 -0.62 21.78 17.65
CA GLU A 72 -0.46 21.81 16.19
C GLU A 72 0.34 20.58 15.71
N ALA A 73 1.43 20.23 16.39
CA ALA A 73 2.27 19.09 16.02
C ALA A 73 1.51 17.75 16.11
N ILE A 74 0.55 17.62 17.03
CA ILE A 74 -0.29 16.42 17.16
C ILE A 74 -1.65 16.52 16.45
N SER A 75 -1.95 17.61 15.76
CA SER A 75 -3.27 17.83 15.13
C SER A 75 -3.61 16.77 14.06
N GLY A 76 -2.60 16.16 13.43
CA GLY A 76 -2.80 15.10 12.47
C GLY A 76 -3.50 13.86 13.04
N PHE A 77 -3.40 13.59 14.35
CA PHE A 77 -4.07 12.45 14.98
C PHE A 77 -5.60 12.52 14.94
N ALA A 78 -6.16 13.70 14.73
CA ALA A 78 -7.61 13.90 14.53
C ALA A 78 -8.07 13.66 13.08
N ASN A 79 -7.15 13.37 12.15
CA ASN A 79 -7.52 13.16 10.76
C ASN A 79 -8.27 11.84 10.57
N SER A 80 -9.48 11.91 9.98
CA SER A 80 -10.36 10.75 9.77
C SER A 80 -9.72 9.65 8.94
N ALA A 81 -8.89 10.00 7.95
CA ALA A 81 -8.20 9.03 7.11
C ALA A 81 -7.27 8.10 7.92
N ILE A 82 -6.67 8.58 9.00
CA ILE A 82 -5.83 7.76 9.87
C ILE A 82 -6.69 6.76 10.64
N TRP A 83 -7.83 7.19 11.13
CA TRP A 83 -8.77 6.32 11.83
C TRP A 83 -9.44 5.30 10.91
N LEU A 84 -9.60 5.61 9.61
CA LEU A 84 -9.97 4.62 8.60
C LEU A 84 -8.95 3.47 8.54
N ILE A 85 -7.67 3.79 8.55
CA ILE A 85 -6.62 2.76 8.51
C ILE A 85 -6.58 1.95 9.81
N VAL A 86 -6.64 2.62 10.95
CA VAL A 86 -6.73 1.93 12.26
C VAL A 86 -7.91 0.95 12.24
N GLY A 87 -9.08 1.43 11.79
CA GLY A 87 -10.26 0.59 11.62
C GLY A 87 -10.04 -0.59 10.70
N ALA A 88 -9.38 -0.38 9.57
CA ALA A 88 -9.12 -1.45 8.62
C ALA A 88 -8.11 -2.50 9.16
N PHE A 89 -7.11 -2.11 9.98
CA PHE A 89 -6.26 -3.07 10.70
C PHE A 89 -7.06 -3.94 11.66
N LEU A 90 -7.98 -3.35 12.41
CA LEU A 90 -8.86 -4.09 13.32
C LEU A 90 -9.80 -5.03 12.55
N PHE A 91 -10.28 -4.60 11.41
CA PHE A 91 -11.03 -5.44 10.48
C PHE A 91 -10.23 -6.67 10.03
N SER A 92 -8.99 -6.44 9.60
CA SER A 92 -8.06 -7.50 9.21
C SER A 92 -7.83 -8.51 10.34
N ARG A 93 -7.76 -8.03 11.59
CA ARG A 93 -7.67 -8.90 12.78
C ARG A 93 -8.86 -9.83 12.89
N GLY A 94 -10.06 -9.36 12.56
CA GLY A 94 -11.27 -10.19 12.50
C GLY A 94 -11.18 -11.33 11.47
N PHE A 95 -10.67 -11.05 10.28
CA PHE A 95 -10.42 -12.09 9.25
C PHE A 95 -9.45 -13.16 9.72
N ILE A 96 -8.35 -12.76 10.35
CA ILE A 96 -7.33 -13.69 10.86
C ILE A 96 -7.91 -14.53 11.99
N LYS A 97 -8.59 -13.91 12.95
CA LYS A 97 -9.12 -14.58 14.14
C LYS A 97 -10.22 -15.58 13.81
N THR A 98 -11.11 -15.25 12.88
CA THR A 98 -12.19 -16.13 12.45
C THR A 98 -11.74 -17.24 11.50
N GLY A 99 -10.60 -17.08 10.82
CA GLY A 99 -10.15 -17.98 9.77
C GLY A 99 -10.90 -17.84 8.44
N LEU A 100 -11.79 -16.85 8.31
CA LEU A 100 -12.60 -16.63 7.10
C LEU A 100 -11.72 -16.46 5.86
N GLY A 101 -10.59 -15.75 5.96
CA GLY A 101 -9.66 -15.58 4.86
C GLY A 101 -9.11 -16.91 4.33
N LYS A 102 -8.74 -17.82 5.24
CA LYS A 102 -8.28 -19.17 4.87
C LYS A 102 -9.41 -19.96 4.17
N ARG A 103 -10.63 -19.91 4.68
CA ARG A 103 -11.79 -20.56 4.08
C ARG A 103 -12.09 -20.04 2.69
N ILE A 104 -12.05 -18.72 2.47
CA ILE A 104 -12.23 -18.12 1.14
C ILE A 104 -11.20 -18.66 0.16
N ALA A 105 -9.92 -18.63 0.51
CA ALA A 105 -8.85 -19.13 -0.33
C ALA A 105 -9.01 -20.63 -0.64
N TYR A 106 -9.35 -21.44 0.35
CA TYR A 106 -9.59 -22.88 0.16
C TYR A 106 -10.76 -23.16 -0.78
N ASN A 107 -11.86 -22.44 -0.67
CA ASN A 107 -12.99 -22.59 -1.59
C ASN A 107 -12.59 -22.27 -3.06
N LEU A 108 -11.82 -21.22 -3.27
CA LEU A 108 -11.35 -20.83 -4.58
C LEU A 108 -10.36 -21.84 -5.18
N ILE A 109 -9.44 -22.33 -4.38
CA ILE A 109 -8.49 -23.37 -4.81
C ILE A 109 -9.22 -24.70 -5.09
N ALA A 110 -10.16 -25.08 -4.24
CA ALA A 110 -10.98 -26.29 -4.44
C ALA A 110 -11.84 -26.22 -5.71
N ALA A 111 -12.29 -25.01 -6.09
CA ALA A 111 -13.06 -24.80 -7.31
C ALA A 111 -12.19 -24.73 -8.57
N PHE A 112 -11.10 -23.97 -8.52
CA PHE A 112 -10.34 -23.59 -9.72
C PHE A 112 -8.92 -24.15 -9.78
N GLY A 113 -8.35 -24.75 -8.72
CA GLY A 113 -6.93 -25.07 -8.57
C GLY A 113 -6.42 -26.31 -9.31
N SER A 114 -7.03 -26.74 -10.42
CA SER A 114 -6.73 -28.01 -11.10
C SER A 114 -5.42 -28.04 -11.91
N SER A 115 -4.81 -26.88 -12.20
CA SER A 115 -3.48 -26.78 -12.82
C SER A 115 -2.67 -25.67 -12.15
N SER A 116 -1.35 -25.67 -12.31
CA SER A 116 -0.47 -24.68 -11.68
C SER A 116 -0.87 -23.25 -12.03
N LEU A 117 -1.23 -22.97 -13.29
CA LEU A 117 -1.71 -21.65 -13.69
C LEU A 117 -3.07 -21.31 -13.08
N ARG A 118 -4.02 -22.25 -13.07
CA ARG A 118 -5.32 -22.05 -12.42
C ARG A 118 -5.19 -21.88 -10.91
N LEU A 119 -4.26 -22.59 -10.29
CA LEU A 119 -3.92 -22.44 -8.87
C LEU A 119 -3.41 -21.03 -8.58
N SER A 120 -2.52 -20.50 -9.42
CA SER A 120 -2.05 -19.12 -9.32
C SER A 120 -3.20 -18.11 -9.45
N TYR A 121 -4.15 -18.30 -10.35
CA TYR A 121 -5.36 -17.46 -10.44
C TYR A 121 -6.28 -17.60 -9.23
N ALA A 122 -6.44 -18.80 -8.67
CA ALA A 122 -7.22 -18.99 -7.44
C ALA A 122 -6.61 -18.21 -6.26
N LEU A 123 -5.29 -18.23 -6.13
CA LEU A 123 -4.56 -17.43 -5.13
C LEU A 123 -4.68 -15.93 -5.42
N ALA A 124 -4.61 -15.52 -6.69
CA ALA A 124 -4.80 -14.12 -7.10
C ALA A 124 -6.20 -13.60 -6.74
N LEU A 125 -7.23 -14.38 -7.02
CA LEU A 125 -8.61 -14.04 -6.67
C LEU A 125 -8.82 -14.02 -5.15
N SER A 126 -8.15 -14.91 -4.42
CA SER A 126 -8.15 -14.88 -2.95
C SER A 126 -7.58 -13.59 -2.40
N ASP A 127 -6.41 -13.15 -2.91
CA ASP A 127 -5.78 -11.89 -2.51
C ASP A 127 -6.64 -10.68 -2.88
N LEU A 128 -7.25 -10.69 -4.08
CA LEU A 128 -8.16 -9.63 -4.55
C LEU A 128 -9.39 -9.47 -3.63
N ILE A 129 -10.04 -10.57 -3.24
CA ILE A 129 -11.21 -10.52 -2.35
C ILE A 129 -10.83 -10.00 -0.97
N LEU A 130 -9.67 -10.36 -0.46
CA LEU A 130 -9.21 -9.93 0.86
C LEU A 130 -8.64 -8.50 0.87
N ALA A 131 -8.19 -8.00 -0.29
CA ALA A 131 -7.49 -6.72 -0.39
C ALA A 131 -8.26 -5.53 0.19
N PRO A 132 -9.56 -5.30 -0.11
CA PRO A 132 -10.28 -4.12 0.40
C PRO A 132 -10.46 -4.11 1.91
N ALA A 133 -10.38 -5.26 2.58
CA ALA A 133 -10.56 -5.37 4.03
C ALA A 133 -9.24 -5.51 4.80
N THR A 134 -8.09 -5.51 4.12
CA THR A 134 -6.81 -5.77 4.78
C THR A 134 -5.78 -4.71 4.39
N PRO A 135 -5.61 -3.64 5.17
CA PRO A 135 -4.74 -2.50 4.84
C PRO A 135 -3.25 -2.81 4.99
N SER A 136 -2.92 -3.98 5.47
CA SER A 136 -1.55 -4.48 5.50
C SER A 136 -1.38 -5.59 4.46
N ASN A 137 -0.80 -5.25 3.33
CA ASN A 137 -0.41 -6.22 2.31
C ASN A 137 0.55 -7.28 2.86
N THR A 138 1.39 -6.92 3.83
CA THR A 138 2.27 -7.86 4.56
C THR A 138 1.46 -8.87 5.38
N ALA A 139 0.47 -8.41 6.13
CA ALA A 139 -0.39 -9.29 6.93
C ALA A 139 -1.27 -10.19 6.03
N ARG A 140 -1.77 -9.65 4.91
CA ARG A 140 -2.58 -10.40 3.94
C ARG A 140 -1.78 -11.53 3.30
N VAL A 141 -0.58 -11.22 2.79
CA VAL A 141 0.30 -12.24 2.22
C VAL A 141 0.83 -13.16 3.30
N GLY A 142 1.47 -12.65 4.34
CA GLY A 142 2.14 -13.45 5.36
C GLY A 142 1.19 -14.25 6.24
N GLY A 143 0.00 -13.70 6.53
CA GLY A 143 -0.99 -14.34 7.41
C GLY A 143 -1.94 -15.32 6.72
N VAL A 144 -2.19 -15.17 5.41
CA VAL A 144 -3.18 -15.99 4.71
C VAL A 144 -2.59 -16.65 3.46
N ILE A 145 -2.08 -15.88 2.50
CA ILE A 145 -1.76 -16.40 1.18
C ILE A 145 -0.48 -17.26 1.19
N MET A 146 0.59 -16.79 1.81
CA MET A 146 1.87 -17.48 1.82
C MET A 146 1.86 -18.82 2.57
N PRO A 147 1.23 -18.97 3.77
CA PRO A 147 1.13 -20.26 4.43
C PRO A 147 0.44 -21.31 3.56
N ILE A 148 -0.64 -20.94 2.87
CA ILE A 148 -1.34 -21.83 1.93
C ILE A 148 -0.43 -22.18 0.75
N THR A 149 0.23 -21.18 0.16
CA THR A 149 1.15 -21.37 -0.97
C THR A 149 2.31 -22.28 -0.61
N THR A 150 2.89 -22.12 0.58
CA THR A 150 3.98 -22.97 1.07
C THR A 150 3.51 -24.40 1.30
N SER A 151 2.33 -24.61 1.87
CA SER A 151 1.73 -25.93 2.07
C SER A 151 1.51 -26.62 0.74
N LEU A 152 0.98 -25.91 -0.25
CA LEU A 152 0.79 -26.43 -1.61
C LEU A 152 2.12 -26.79 -2.29
N ALA A 153 3.14 -25.95 -2.18
CA ALA A 153 4.46 -26.23 -2.74
C ALA A 153 5.05 -27.53 -2.14
N LYS A 154 4.96 -27.68 -0.81
CA LYS A 154 5.44 -28.87 -0.10
C LYS A 154 4.69 -30.15 -0.49
N ALA A 155 3.38 -30.06 -0.72
CA ALA A 155 2.58 -31.20 -1.18
C ALA A 155 3.08 -31.78 -2.51
N PHE A 156 3.70 -30.96 -3.34
CA PHE A 156 4.35 -31.39 -4.59
C PHE A 156 5.85 -31.71 -4.43
N GLY A 157 6.35 -31.83 -3.20
CA GLY A 157 7.78 -32.03 -2.94
C GLY A 157 8.63 -30.89 -3.51
N SER A 158 8.08 -29.67 -3.58
CA SER A 158 8.81 -28.48 -3.98
C SER A 158 9.29 -27.75 -2.73
N GLU A 159 10.57 -27.88 -2.44
CA GLU A 159 11.26 -27.28 -1.31
C GLU A 159 12.31 -26.26 -1.81
N PRO A 160 12.72 -25.26 -1.01
CA PRO A 160 13.68 -24.25 -1.44
C PRO A 160 15.04 -24.80 -1.89
N GLN A 161 15.52 -25.88 -1.23
CA GLN A 161 16.78 -26.53 -1.56
C GLN A 161 16.62 -27.76 -2.45
N ASP A 162 15.37 -28.29 -2.59
CA ASP A 162 15.10 -29.48 -3.39
C ASP A 162 13.89 -29.27 -4.31
N GLY A 163 14.18 -29.02 -5.57
CA GLY A 163 13.19 -28.84 -6.61
C GLY A 163 12.31 -27.60 -6.44
N PRO A 164 12.86 -26.41 -6.14
CA PRO A 164 12.05 -25.19 -5.99
C PRO A 164 11.27 -24.85 -7.27
N ARG A 165 11.78 -25.28 -8.43
CA ARG A 165 11.18 -25.07 -9.75
C ARG A 165 10.00 -26.01 -10.03
N LYS A 166 9.83 -27.08 -9.27
CA LYS A 166 8.67 -27.97 -9.44
C LYS A 166 7.38 -27.13 -9.50
N ILE A 167 7.11 -26.31 -8.47
CA ILE A 167 5.99 -25.37 -8.46
C ILE A 167 6.21 -24.16 -7.53
N GLY A 168 6.99 -24.31 -6.47
CA GLY A 168 7.12 -23.33 -5.39
C GLY A 168 7.62 -21.96 -5.88
N SER A 169 8.68 -21.93 -6.68
CA SER A 169 9.23 -20.69 -7.25
C SER A 169 8.20 -19.93 -8.08
N PHE A 170 7.42 -20.63 -8.89
CA PHE A 170 6.36 -20.04 -9.71
C PHE A 170 5.26 -19.44 -8.84
N LEU A 171 4.78 -20.19 -7.87
CA LEU A 171 3.72 -19.71 -6.97
C LEU A 171 4.17 -18.52 -6.14
N MET A 172 5.38 -18.55 -5.58
CA MET A 172 5.92 -17.44 -4.78
C MET A 172 6.05 -16.14 -5.59
N GLN A 173 6.54 -16.22 -6.83
CA GLN A 173 6.56 -15.06 -7.71
C GLN A 173 5.18 -14.58 -8.11
N SER A 174 4.27 -15.50 -8.40
CA SER A 174 2.90 -15.16 -8.79
C SER A 174 2.17 -14.43 -7.67
N ILE A 175 2.18 -14.94 -6.43
CA ILE A 175 1.50 -14.28 -5.30
C ILE A 175 2.13 -12.93 -4.97
N TYR A 176 3.45 -12.78 -5.13
CA TYR A 176 4.12 -11.51 -4.91
C TYR A 176 3.69 -10.45 -5.92
N GLN A 177 3.74 -10.76 -7.21
CA GLN A 177 3.37 -9.81 -8.26
C GLN A 177 1.87 -9.49 -8.24
N VAL A 178 1.02 -10.48 -7.92
CA VAL A 178 -0.42 -10.28 -7.70
C VAL A 178 -0.67 -9.33 -6.54
N ASN A 179 0.00 -9.54 -5.41
CA ASN A 179 -0.14 -8.68 -4.22
C ASN A 179 0.24 -7.22 -4.51
N THR A 180 1.20 -7.00 -5.39
CA THR A 180 1.57 -5.67 -5.87
C THR A 180 0.38 -4.96 -6.53
N ILE A 181 -0.34 -5.67 -7.40
CA ILE A 181 -1.51 -5.16 -8.13
C ILE A 181 -2.70 -4.96 -7.18
N THR A 182 -3.04 -5.97 -6.38
CA THR A 182 -4.18 -5.89 -5.45
C THR A 182 -4.00 -4.79 -4.40
N SER A 183 -2.75 -4.50 -4.01
CA SER A 183 -2.41 -3.38 -3.12
C SER A 183 -2.69 -2.02 -3.77
N ALA A 184 -2.64 -1.89 -5.09
CA ALA A 184 -2.98 -0.67 -5.80
C ALA A 184 -4.50 -0.50 -6.03
N MET A 185 -5.30 -1.59 -6.02
CA MET A 185 -6.69 -1.56 -6.50
C MET A 185 -7.68 -0.90 -5.56
N PHE A 186 -7.42 -0.86 -4.26
CA PHE A 186 -8.36 -0.29 -3.28
C PHE A 186 -7.64 0.67 -2.33
N GLN A 187 -8.32 1.74 -1.95
CA GLN A 187 -7.78 2.69 -1.00
C GLN A 187 -7.40 2.04 0.34
N THR A 188 -8.17 1.05 0.78
CA THR A 188 -7.96 0.33 2.03
C THR A 188 -7.05 -0.91 1.92
N SER A 189 -6.48 -1.22 0.76
CA SER A 189 -5.66 -2.43 0.56
C SER A 189 -4.21 -2.29 1.02
N MET A 190 -3.74 -1.05 1.25
CA MET A 190 -2.43 -0.73 1.81
C MET A 190 -2.50 0.62 2.54
N ALA A 191 -1.86 0.72 3.71
CA ALA A 191 -1.92 1.92 4.56
C ALA A 191 -1.48 3.20 3.84
N GLY A 192 -0.47 3.11 2.96
CA GLY A 192 0.01 4.24 2.18
C GLY A 192 -1.02 4.81 1.20
N ASN A 193 -2.01 4.03 0.75
CA ASN A 193 -3.05 4.54 -0.16
C ASN A 193 -3.94 5.58 0.53
N THR A 194 -4.28 5.35 1.77
CA THR A 194 -5.06 6.33 2.55
C THR A 194 -4.21 7.56 2.90
N LEU A 195 -2.90 7.38 3.13
CA LEU A 195 -1.97 8.51 3.24
C LEU A 195 -1.99 9.37 1.95
N VAL A 196 -1.93 8.73 0.78
CA VAL A 196 -2.04 9.41 -0.52
C VAL A 196 -3.32 10.23 -0.63
N ALA A 197 -4.49 9.62 -0.33
CA ALA A 197 -5.78 10.32 -0.40
C ALA A 197 -5.82 11.53 0.54
N ALA A 198 -5.26 11.40 1.73
CA ALA A 198 -5.17 12.49 2.68
C ALA A 198 -4.18 13.60 2.23
N LEU A 199 -3.02 13.23 1.68
CA LEU A 199 -2.06 14.19 1.12
C LEU A 199 -2.63 14.91 -0.12
N ALA A 200 -3.40 14.21 -0.95
CA ALA A 200 -4.10 14.82 -2.09
C ALA A 200 -5.07 15.92 -1.64
N LEU A 201 -5.86 15.64 -0.61
CA LEU A 201 -6.77 16.65 -0.05
C LEU A 201 -6.03 17.82 0.59
N GLN A 202 -4.98 17.53 1.38
CA GLN A 202 -4.25 18.59 2.11
C GLN A 202 -3.40 19.47 1.19
N SER A 203 -2.73 18.88 0.19
CA SER A 203 -1.76 19.60 -0.63
C SER A 203 -2.38 20.21 -1.90
N PHE A 204 -3.44 19.59 -2.43
CA PHE A 204 -4.04 19.99 -3.71
C PHE A 204 -5.53 20.34 -3.60
N GLY A 205 -6.16 20.15 -2.43
CA GLY A 205 -7.59 20.39 -2.23
C GLY A 205 -8.49 19.36 -2.93
N ILE A 206 -7.94 18.22 -3.35
CA ILE A 206 -8.66 17.19 -4.12
C ILE A 206 -8.96 16.00 -3.23
N GLY A 207 -10.25 15.77 -2.96
CA GLY A 207 -10.72 14.61 -2.25
C GLY A 207 -10.78 13.39 -3.17
N ILE A 208 -10.16 12.28 -2.75
CA ILE A 208 -10.24 10.99 -3.44
C ILE A 208 -11.02 10.05 -2.53
N THR A 209 -12.24 9.70 -2.93
CA THR A 209 -13.07 8.76 -2.18
C THR A 209 -12.63 7.30 -2.41
N TRP A 210 -13.06 6.39 -1.55
CA TRP A 210 -12.83 4.95 -1.74
C TRP A 210 -13.41 4.47 -3.08
N GLY A 211 -14.58 4.97 -3.44
CA GLY A 211 -15.25 4.68 -4.71
C GLY A 211 -14.47 5.18 -5.92
N ASP A 212 -13.97 6.42 -5.89
CA ASP A 212 -13.15 6.98 -6.97
C ASP A 212 -11.90 6.15 -7.19
N TRP A 213 -11.22 5.78 -6.09
CA TRP A 213 -10.04 4.92 -6.15
C TRP A 213 -10.34 3.57 -6.81
N ALA A 214 -11.37 2.87 -6.30
CA ALA A 214 -11.75 1.55 -6.81
C ALA A 214 -12.19 1.61 -8.28
N MET A 215 -13.01 2.60 -8.66
CA MET A 215 -13.47 2.79 -10.03
C MET A 215 -12.31 3.08 -10.99
N ALA A 216 -11.35 3.90 -10.60
CA ALA A 216 -10.17 4.19 -11.41
C ALA A 216 -9.28 2.95 -11.61
N ALA A 217 -9.15 2.11 -10.57
CA ALA A 217 -8.23 0.99 -10.56
C ALA A 217 -8.82 -0.32 -11.11
N ILE A 218 -10.17 -0.48 -11.15
CA ILE A 218 -10.80 -1.78 -11.40
C ILE A 218 -10.43 -2.36 -12.78
N VAL A 219 -10.51 -1.56 -13.84
CA VAL A 219 -10.23 -2.05 -15.20
C VAL A 219 -8.74 -2.35 -15.38
N PRO A 220 -7.80 -1.40 -15.15
CA PRO A 220 -6.38 -1.71 -15.30
C PRO A 220 -5.92 -2.79 -14.31
N GLY A 221 -6.45 -2.82 -13.08
CA GLY A 221 -6.11 -3.82 -12.08
C GLY A 221 -6.55 -5.22 -12.47
N VAL A 222 -7.79 -5.40 -12.92
CA VAL A 222 -8.29 -6.72 -13.38
C VAL A 222 -7.48 -7.23 -14.57
N ILE A 223 -7.18 -6.37 -15.53
CA ILE A 223 -6.37 -6.76 -16.70
C ILE A 223 -4.95 -7.12 -16.26
N ALA A 224 -4.35 -6.37 -15.36
CA ALA A 224 -3.04 -6.70 -14.80
C ALA A 224 -3.07 -8.05 -14.05
N LEU A 225 -4.13 -8.34 -13.27
CA LEU A 225 -4.31 -9.62 -12.57
C LEU A 225 -4.49 -10.81 -13.52
N ILE A 226 -5.08 -10.60 -14.69
CA ILE A 226 -5.18 -11.64 -15.72
C ILE A 226 -3.82 -11.86 -16.38
N ILE A 227 -3.12 -10.79 -16.72
CA ILE A 227 -1.85 -10.87 -17.45
C ILE A 227 -0.71 -11.37 -16.57
N MET A 228 -0.64 -10.95 -15.32
CA MET A 228 0.55 -11.18 -14.49
C MET A 228 0.80 -12.66 -14.16
N PRO A 229 -0.15 -13.47 -13.67
CA PRO A 229 0.07 -14.90 -13.45
C PRO A 229 0.45 -15.63 -14.74
N TYR A 230 -0.17 -15.25 -15.88
CA TYR A 230 0.14 -15.81 -17.19
C TYR A 230 1.56 -15.43 -17.65
N PHE A 231 1.97 -14.17 -17.44
CA PHE A 231 3.35 -13.70 -17.73
C PHE A 231 4.37 -14.52 -16.94
N ILE A 232 4.19 -14.65 -15.62
CA ILE A 232 5.10 -15.46 -14.79
C ILE A 232 5.10 -16.92 -15.26
N TYR A 233 3.93 -17.49 -15.58
CA TYR A 233 3.81 -18.87 -16.10
C TYR A 233 4.59 -19.07 -17.41
N LYS A 234 4.65 -18.07 -18.29
CA LYS A 234 5.36 -18.15 -19.57
C LYS A 234 6.86 -17.93 -19.43
N VAL A 235 7.28 -16.96 -18.63
CA VAL A 235 8.68 -16.54 -18.49
C VAL A 235 9.42 -17.38 -17.45
N TYR A 236 8.72 -17.84 -16.42
CA TYR A 236 9.27 -18.62 -15.31
C TYR A 236 8.37 -19.82 -15.01
N PRO A 237 8.18 -20.76 -15.97
CA PRO A 237 7.19 -21.82 -15.87
C PRO A 237 7.53 -22.81 -14.75
N PRO A 238 6.49 -23.36 -14.06
CA PRO A 238 6.70 -24.50 -13.17
C PRO A 238 6.95 -25.78 -13.98
N GLU A 239 7.69 -26.74 -13.42
CA GLU A 239 7.88 -28.05 -14.00
C GLU A 239 6.60 -28.89 -13.92
N ILE A 240 5.92 -28.84 -12.76
CA ILE A 240 4.63 -29.49 -12.54
C ILE A 240 3.52 -28.57 -13.05
N LYS A 241 2.72 -29.07 -14.01
CA LYS A 241 1.61 -28.32 -14.61
C LYS A 241 0.25 -28.76 -14.10
N ASP A 242 0.11 -30.04 -13.72
CA ASP A 242 -1.11 -30.60 -13.12
C ASP A 242 -1.10 -30.37 -11.61
N ALA A 243 -2.15 -29.80 -11.07
CA ALA A 243 -2.29 -29.48 -9.64
C ALA A 243 -3.51 -30.13 -8.99
N ARG A 244 -4.08 -31.18 -9.62
CA ARG A 244 -5.27 -31.87 -9.09
C ARG A 244 -5.07 -32.52 -7.73
N GLU A 245 -3.88 -33.03 -7.44
CA GLU A 245 -3.56 -33.57 -6.11
C GLU A 245 -3.65 -32.50 -5.03
N ALA A 246 -3.06 -31.31 -5.27
CA ALA A 246 -3.17 -30.19 -4.33
C ALA A 246 -4.62 -29.70 -4.21
N GLN A 247 -5.36 -29.68 -5.32
CA GLN A 247 -6.78 -29.33 -5.29
C GLN A 247 -7.57 -30.32 -4.41
N GLN A 248 -7.27 -31.61 -4.50
CA GLN A 248 -7.92 -32.63 -3.68
C GLN A 248 -7.54 -32.50 -2.19
N MET A 249 -6.25 -32.30 -1.91
CA MET A 249 -5.78 -32.04 -0.54
C MET A 249 -6.54 -30.84 0.09
N ILE A 250 -6.68 -29.75 -0.65
CA ILE A 250 -7.41 -28.56 -0.16
C ILE A 250 -8.91 -28.86 0.02
N ARG A 251 -9.51 -29.70 -0.81
CA ARG A 251 -10.90 -30.14 -0.60
C ARG A 251 -11.08 -30.94 0.70
N GLU A 252 -10.10 -31.75 1.07
CA GLU A 252 -10.10 -32.49 2.33
C GLU A 252 -9.90 -31.55 3.51
N GLU A 253 -8.93 -30.65 3.44
CA GLU A 253 -8.73 -29.58 4.42
C GLU A 253 -9.99 -28.74 4.63
N LEU A 254 -10.67 -28.37 3.53
CA LEU A 254 -11.92 -27.61 3.57
C LEU A 254 -13.05 -28.37 4.26
N LYS A 255 -13.15 -29.70 4.02
CA LYS A 255 -14.09 -30.57 4.75
C LYS A 255 -13.77 -30.62 6.22
N GLY A 256 -12.48 -30.67 6.60
CA GLY A 256 -12.01 -30.62 7.98
C GLY A 256 -12.37 -29.33 8.73
N LEU A 257 -12.51 -28.20 8.01
CA LEU A 257 -13.00 -26.96 8.61
C LEU A 257 -14.48 -27.01 9.03
N GLY A 258 -15.24 -27.97 8.53
CA GLY A 258 -16.66 -28.11 8.83
C GLY A 258 -17.52 -26.95 8.33
N LYS A 259 -18.72 -26.79 8.90
CA LYS A 259 -19.62 -25.67 8.58
C LYS A 259 -19.05 -24.35 9.06
N MET A 260 -19.45 -23.26 8.40
CA MET A 260 -19.09 -21.90 8.85
C MET A 260 -19.61 -21.67 10.26
N SER A 261 -18.73 -21.16 11.12
CA SER A 261 -19.08 -20.76 12.48
C SER A 261 -19.91 -19.49 12.49
N PHE A 262 -20.59 -19.19 13.60
CA PHE A 262 -21.31 -17.91 13.78
C PHE A 262 -20.37 -16.71 13.58
N GLN A 263 -19.15 -16.81 14.09
CA GLN A 263 -18.13 -15.74 13.97
C GLN A 263 -17.70 -15.51 12.50
N GLU A 264 -17.55 -16.58 11.72
CA GLU A 264 -17.28 -16.44 10.28
C GLU A 264 -18.44 -15.80 9.53
N TRP A 265 -19.69 -16.14 9.86
CA TRP A 265 -20.88 -15.52 9.26
C TRP A 265 -21.01 -14.04 9.60
N VAL A 266 -20.78 -13.68 10.86
CA VAL A 266 -20.76 -12.27 11.28
C VAL A 266 -19.67 -11.52 10.53
N MET A 267 -18.43 -12.07 10.48
CA MET A 267 -17.32 -11.43 9.79
C MET A 267 -17.61 -11.24 8.29
N LEU A 268 -18.20 -12.25 7.64
CA LEU A 268 -18.59 -12.15 6.23
C LEU A 268 -19.67 -11.08 6.03
N GLY A 269 -20.71 -11.05 6.87
CA GLY A 269 -21.79 -10.07 6.81
C GLY A 269 -21.28 -8.64 6.99
N VAL A 270 -20.41 -8.43 7.97
CA VAL A 270 -19.79 -7.12 8.23
C VAL A 270 -18.88 -6.70 7.07
N PHE A 271 -18.15 -7.62 6.49
CA PHE A 271 -17.30 -7.36 5.32
C PHE A 271 -18.14 -6.93 4.11
N VAL A 272 -19.18 -7.68 3.77
CA VAL A 272 -20.07 -7.34 2.65
C VAL A 272 -20.76 -5.99 2.91
N LEU A 273 -21.24 -5.74 4.15
CA LEU A 273 -21.80 -4.45 4.53
C LEU A 273 -20.83 -3.30 4.30
N ALA A 274 -19.58 -3.44 4.75
CA ALA A 274 -18.56 -2.41 4.57
C ALA A 274 -18.29 -2.13 3.10
N LEU A 275 -18.12 -3.19 2.27
CA LEU A 275 -17.91 -3.04 0.83
C LEU A 275 -19.06 -2.32 0.14
N VAL A 276 -20.33 -2.68 0.47
CA VAL A 276 -21.51 -2.03 -0.09
C VAL A 276 -21.54 -0.56 0.29
N LEU A 277 -21.32 -0.22 1.57
CA LEU A 277 -21.36 1.16 2.04
C LEU A 277 -20.21 2.00 1.46
N TRP A 278 -19.00 1.45 1.32
CA TRP A 278 -17.90 2.14 0.67
C TRP A 278 -18.15 2.36 -0.83
N ALA A 279 -18.63 1.35 -1.54
CA ALA A 279 -18.97 1.45 -2.96
C ALA A 279 -20.11 2.44 -3.24
N THR A 280 -21.07 2.54 -2.31
CA THR A 280 -22.24 3.44 -2.42
C THR A 280 -22.06 4.77 -1.69
N SER A 281 -20.86 5.11 -1.24
CA SER A 281 -20.59 6.32 -0.44
C SER A 281 -20.98 7.61 -1.15
N GLN A 282 -20.94 7.65 -2.49
CA GLN A 282 -21.41 8.80 -3.28
C GLN A 282 -22.91 9.06 -3.09
N PHE A 283 -23.72 8.01 -2.87
CA PHE A 283 -25.17 8.09 -2.66
C PHE A 283 -25.52 8.23 -1.17
N THR A 284 -24.91 7.40 -0.33
CA THR A 284 -25.21 7.36 1.12
C THR A 284 -24.61 8.54 1.87
N LYS A 285 -23.58 9.19 1.32
CA LYS A 285 -22.79 10.25 1.97
C LYS A 285 -22.16 9.83 3.31
N ILE A 286 -22.10 8.53 3.59
CA ILE A 286 -21.48 8.01 4.80
C ILE A 286 -19.97 8.02 4.59
N ASP A 287 -19.24 8.65 5.51
CA ASP A 287 -17.79 8.70 5.49
C ASP A 287 -17.18 7.30 5.66
N ALA A 288 -16.08 7.03 4.94
CA ALA A 288 -15.45 5.71 4.94
C ALA A 288 -14.97 5.26 6.33
N THR A 289 -14.54 6.20 7.17
CA THR A 289 -14.12 5.93 8.56
C THR A 289 -15.31 5.54 9.43
N THR A 290 -16.45 6.18 9.22
CA THR A 290 -17.70 5.82 9.90
C THR A 290 -18.10 4.39 9.57
N VAL A 291 -17.99 3.98 8.31
CA VAL A 291 -18.24 2.60 7.88
C VAL A 291 -17.29 1.61 8.57
N ALA A 292 -16.01 1.95 8.64
CA ALA A 292 -15.02 1.11 9.34
C ALA A 292 -15.37 0.96 10.84
N PHE A 293 -15.74 2.06 11.51
CA PHE A 293 -16.14 2.02 12.91
C PHE A 293 -17.45 1.27 13.15
N LEU A 294 -18.42 1.38 12.24
CA LEU A 294 -19.63 0.57 12.27
C LEU A 294 -19.29 -0.92 12.25
N GLY A 295 -18.43 -1.33 11.32
CA GLY A 295 -17.99 -2.72 11.23
C GLY A 295 -17.30 -3.22 12.50
N ILE A 296 -16.36 -2.43 13.05
CA ILE A 296 -15.67 -2.77 14.30
C ILE A 296 -16.67 -2.86 15.46
N SER A 297 -17.62 -1.93 15.54
CA SER A 297 -18.64 -1.92 16.58
C SER A 297 -19.47 -3.20 16.57
N ILE A 298 -19.86 -3.67 15.37
CA ILE A 298 -20.58 -4.95 15.22
C ILE A 298 -19.68 -6.12 15.65
N LEU A 299 -18.42 -6.15 15.23
CA LEU A 299 -17.49 -7.22 15.59
C LEU A 299 -17.23 -7.29 17.11
N LEU A 300 -17.17 -6.13 17.78
CA LEU A 300 -17.03 -6.06 19.24
C LEU A 300 -18.33 -6.49 19.94
N ALA A 301 -19.47 -5.97 19.51
CA ALA A 301 -20.77 -6.29 20.09
C ALA A 301 -21.14 -7.78 19.97
N THR A 302 -20.68 -8.42 18.90
CA THR A 302 -20.88 -9.87 18.67
C THR A 302 -19.76 -10.74 19.22
N SER A 303 -18.78 -10.16 19.93
CA SER A 303 -17.61 -10.85 20.49
C SER A 303 -16.76 -11.60 19.45
N VAL A 304 -16.85 -11.25 18.18
CA VAL A 304 -15.89 -11.70 17.14
C VAL A 304 -14.52 -11.10 17.44
N LEU A 305 -14.49 -9.80 17.76
CA LEU A 305 -13.33 -9.15 18.38
C LEU A 305 -13.63 -8.87 19.85
N VAL A 306 -12.62 -8.96 20.69
CA VAL A 306 -12.63 -8.49 22.07
C VAL A 306 -11.69 -7.30 22.23
N TRP A 307 -11.84 -6.52 23.30
CA TRP A 307 -11.04 -5.32 23.49
C TRP A 307 -9.51 -5.58 23.53
N ASP A 308 -9.12 -6.79 23.98
CA ASP A 308 -7.71 -7.21 23.95
C ASP A 308 -7.17 -7.42 22.54
N ASP A 309 -8.00 -7.86 21.61
CA ASP A 309 -7.62 -7.90 20.17
C ASP A 309 -7.31 -6.50 19.64
N VAL A 310 -8.15 -5.51 20.02
CA VAL A 310 -7.96 -4.11 19.63
C VAL A 310 -6.66 -3.56 20.21
N LYS A 311 -6.41 -3.73 21.51
CA LYS A 311 -5.19 -3.24 22.17
C LYS A 311 -3.93 -3.90 21.64
N SER A 312 -3.99 -5.16 21.25
CA SER A 312 -2.85 -5.96 20.80
C SER A 312 -2.52 -5.78 19.31
N GLU A 313 -3.35 -5.06 18.52
CA GLU A 313 -3.09 -4.81 17.11
C GLU A 313 -2.02 -3.72 16.94
N LYS A 314 -0.75 -4.12 17.08
CA LYS A 314 0.41 -3.22 17.04
C LYS A 314 0.48 -2.41 15.74
N GLY A 315 0.13 -3.02 14.59
CA GLY A 315 0.17 -2.36 13.30
C GLY A 315 -0.77 -1.14 13.21
N ALA A 316 -1.94 -1.22 13.84
CA ALA A 316 -2.89 -0.12 13.91
C ALA A 316 -2.31 1.07 14.70
N TRP A 317 -1.78 0.80 15.89
CA TRP A 317 -1.25 1.85 16.78
C TRP A 317 0.06 2.45 16.28
N ASP A 318 0.97 1.65 15.73
CA ASP A 318 2.16 2.15 15.06
C ASP A 318 1.77 3.09 13.90
N THR A 319 0.79 2.69 13.08
CA THR A 319 0.33 3.50 11.96
C THR A 319 -0.31 4.80 12.43
N LEU A 320 -1.11 4.78 13.48
CA LEU A 320 -1.68 5.98 14.09
C LEU A 320 -0.57 7.00 14.42
N VAL A 321 0.51 6.55 15.07
CA VAL A 321 1.58 7.44 15.54
C VAL A 321 2.33 8.07 14.38
N TRP A 322 2.90 7.27 13.46
CA TRP A 322 3.74 7.84 12.41
C TRP A 322 2.92 8.61 11.37
N MET A 323 1.73 8.13 11.04
CA MET A 323 0.90 8.78 10.03
C MET A 323 0.28 10.06 10.57
N GLY A 324 -0.13 10.09 11.84
CA GLY A 324 -0.61 11.30 12.50
C GLY A 324 0.43 12.41 12.49
N THR A 325 1.69 12.06 12.73
CA THR A 325 2.81 13.00 12.67
C THR A 325 2.99 13.57 11.26
N LEU A 326 3.06 12.71 10.24
CA LEU A 326 3.23 13.16 8.85
C LEU A 326 2.08 14.03 8.38
N MET A 327 0.85 13.62 8.71
CA MET A 327 -0.35 14.36 8.31
C MET A 327 -0.41 15.73 8.98
N GLY A 328 -0.05 15.82 10.26
CA GLY A 328 0.05 17.10 10.97
C GLY A 328 1.08 18.03 10.31
N PHE A 329 2.29 17.55 10.07
CA PHE A 329 3.36 18.34 9.45
C PHE A 329 3.04 18.74 8.01
N ALA A 330 2.55 17.82 7.18
CA ALA A 330 2.14 18.12 5.81
C ALA A 330 0.99 19.16 5.76
N GLY A 331 0.02 19.04 6.65
CA GLY A 331 -1.08 19.99 6.78
C GLY A 331 -0.58 21.40 7.15
N PHE A 332 0.36 21.51 8.07
CA PHE A 332 0.96 22.80 8.43
C PHE A 332 1.89 23.34 7.34
N LEU A 333 2.65 22.51 6.63
CA LEU A 333 3.43 22.93 5.46
C LEU A 333 2.51 23.54 4.37
N SER A 334 1.37 22.91 4.12
CA SER A 334 0.36 23.44 3.19
C SER A 334 -0.21 24.77 3.71
N LYS A 335 -0.64 24.84 4.97
CA LYS A 335 -1.20 26.03 5.61
C LYS A 335 -0.22 27.21 5.64
N LEU A 336 1.07 26.94 5.86
CA LEU A 336 2.14 27.94 5.88
C LEU A 336 2.63 28.32 4.45
N GLY A 337 1.98 27.84 3.41
CA GLY A 337 2.24 28.22 2.02
C GLY A 337 3.40 27.51 1.33
N PHE A 338 4.08 26.55 2.00
CA PHE A 338 5.23 25.86 1.43
C PHE A 338 4.87 25.12 0.13
N ILE A 339 3.77 24.38 0.11
CA ILE A 339 3.35 23.59 -1.07
C ILE A 339 3.08 24.52 -2.27
N LYS A 340 2.39 25.65 -2.04
CA LYS A 340 2.11 26.64 -3.09
C LYS A 340 3.41 27.24 -3.63
N TRP A 341 4.33 27.65 -2.76
CA TRP A 341 5.64 28.18 -3.13
C TRP A 341 6.45 27.17 -3.96
N ALA A 342 6.55 25.92 -3.49
CA ALA A 342 7.26 24.86 -4.20
C ALA A 342 6.66 24.58 -5.58
N THR A 343 5.34 24.57 -5.70
CA THR A 343 4.64 24.38 -6.97
C THR A 343 4.94 25.49 -7.98
N VAL A 344 4.94 26.75 -7.53
CA VAL A 344 5.28 27.91 -8.38
C VAL A 344 6.75 27.86 -8.82
N LEU A 345 7.66 27.54 -7.88
CA LEU A 345 9.09 27.43 -8.17
C LEU A 345 9.36 26.38 -9.25
N VAL A 346 8.79 25.18 -9.09
CA VAL A 346 8.98 24.09 -10.06
C VAL A 346 8.28 24.39 -11.39
N GLY A 347 7.07 24.95 -11.34
CA GLY A 347 6.30 25.31 -12.55
C GLY A 347 7.04 26.26 -13.49
N GLY A 348 7.85 27.17 -12.95
CA GLY A 348 8.67 28.09 -13.74
C GLY A 348 9.76 27.45 -14.61
N TYR A 349 10.12 26.19 -14.34
CA TYR A 349 11.11 25.44 -15.13
C TYR A 349 10.49 24.50 -16.17
N ILE A 350 9.17 24.38 -16.24
CA ILE A 350 8.48 23.45 -17.13
C ILE A 350 7.91 24.21 -18.32
N PRO A 351 8.25 23.86 -19.58
CA PRO A 351 7.69 24.49 -20.77
C PRO A 351 6.17 24.28 -20.84
N GLU A 352 5.43 25.31 -21.22
CA GLU A 352 3.98 25.22 -21.45
C GLU A 352 3.62 24.17 -22.51
N GLY A 353 2.51 23.47 -22.34
CA GLY A 353 1.99 22.50 -23.29
C GLY A 353 2.65 21.10 -23.26
N SER A 354 3.62 20.86 -22.38
CA SER A 354 4.34 19.58 -22.28
C SER A 354 3.86 18.68 -21.14
N TRP A 355 2.62 18.83 -20.69
CA TRP A 355 2.11 18.11 -19.52
C TRP A 355 2.19 16.58 -19.65
N ILE A 356 1.99 16.01 -20.85
CA ILE A 356 2.08 14.55 -21.05
C ILE A 356 3.50 14.07 -20.76
N ILE A 357 4.52 14.80 -21.24
CA ILE A 357 5.92 14.46 -21.02
C ILE A 357 6.26 14.59 -19.52
N ALA A 358 5.86 15.68 -18.88
CA ALA A 358 6.07 15.91 -17.45
C ALA A 358 5.39 14.83 -16.61
N PHE A 359 4.15 14.46 -16.94
CA PHE A 359 3.40 13.39 -16.29
C PHE A 359 4.11 12.03 -16.43
N VAL A 360 4.49 11.65 -17.66
CA VAL A 360 5.18 10.38 -17.90
C VAL A 360 6.50 10.32 -17.15
N ILE A 361 7.31 11.36 -17.21
CA ILE A 361 8.60 11.44 -16.50
C ILE A 361 8.38 11.37 -14.99
N ALA A 362 7.42 12.10 -14.43
CA ALA A 362 7.11 12.07 -13.00
C ALA A 362 6.72 10.67 -12.54
N VAL A 363 5.86 9.98 -13.30
CA VAL A 363 5.45 8.60 -12.99
C VAL A 363 6.63 7.62 -13.08
N LEU A 364 7.48 7.73 -14.11
CA LEU A 364 8.63 6.86 -14.28
C LEU A 364 9.66 7.07 -13.16
N ILE A 365 9.99 8.33 -12.84
CA ILE A 365 10.92 8.63 -11.75
C ILE A 365 10.33 8.17 -10.42
N ASN A 366 9.05 8.44 -10.13
CA ASN A 366 8.38 7.93 -8.94
C ASN A 366 8.51 6.40 -8.86
N THR A 367 8.23 5.68 -9.93
CA THR A 367 8.29 4.21 -9.94
C THR A 367 9.70 3.69 -9.69
N TYR A 368 10.68 4.16 -10.46
CA TYR A 368 12.03 3.58 -10.43
C TYR A 368 12.94 4.15 -9.33
N SER A 369 12.60 5.31 -8.75
CA SER A 369 13.28 5.77 -7.52
C SER A 369 13.11 4.79 -6.35
N HIS A 370 12.11 3.90 -6.43
CA HIS A 370 11.87 2.91 -5.39
C HIS A 370 13.01 1.88 -5.21
N TYR A 371 13.94 1.76 -6.16
CA TYR A 371 15.16 0.98 -5.96
C TYR A 371 15.99 1.42 -4.75
N VAL A 372 15.88 2.67 -4.31
CA VAL A 372 16.58 3.20 -3.13
C VAL A 372 15.73 3.20 -1.86
N PHE A 373 14.49 2.73 -1.95
CA PHE A 373 13.58 2.67 -0.80
C PHE A 373 13.29 1.22 -0.40
N ALA A 374 13.25 0.97 0.91
CA ALA A 374 12.84 -0.31 1.49
C ALA A 374 11.42 -0.27 2.12
N SER A 375 10.68 0.80 1.86
CA SER A 375 9.34 1.03 2.42
C SER A 375 8.48 1.84 1.46
N LEU A 376 7.31 1.30 1.10
CA LEU A 376 6.31 2.03 0.29
C LEU A 376 5.85 3.31 0.98
N THR A 377 5.65 3.26 2.29
CA THR A 377 5.21 4.43 3.06
C THR A 377 6.25 5.55 3.05
N ALA A 378 7.53 5.22 3.27
CA ALA A 378 8.60 6.20 3.20
C ALA A 378 8.72 6.81 1.79
N HIS A 379 8.59 5.97 0.76
CA HIS A 379 8.59 6.40 -0.64
C HIS A 379 7.42 7.36 -0.95
N ILE A 380 6.19 6.99 -0.59
CA ILE A 380 5.00 7.85 -0.76
C ILE A 380 5.20 9.19 -0.05
N SER A 381 5.66 9.16 1.20
CA SER A 381 5.87 10.38 2.00
C SER A 381 6.88 11.32 1.39
N ALA A 382 7.93 10.77 0.75
CA ALA A 382 8.98 11.56 0.12
C ALA A 382 8.60 12.08 -1.28
N MET A 383 7.90 11.27 -2.08
CA MET A 383 7.80 11.47 -3.52
C MET A 383 6.41 11.93 -3.98
N PHE A 384 5.33 11.50 -3.31
CA PHE A 384 3.97 11.69 -3.82
C PHE A 384 3.62 13.16 -4.09
N VAL A 385 3.79 14.04 -3.09
CA VAL A 385 3.42 15.45 -3.24
C VAL A 385 4.32 16.15 -4.26
N ALA A 386 5.63 15.89 -4.23
CA ALA A 386 6.59 16.53 -5.11
C ALA A 386 6.32 16.19 -6.60
N PHE A 387 6.21 14.91 -6.94
CA PHE A 387 5.98 14.51 -8.33
C PHE A 387 4.58 14.84 -8.83
N SER A 388 3.58 14.80 -7.95
CA SER A 388 2.24 15.27 -8.27
C SER A 388 2.23 16.77 -8.58
N ALA A 389 2.90 17.57 -7.75
CA ALA A 389 3.00 19.01 -7.96
C ALA A 389 3.70 19.36 -9.29
N ILE A 390 4.80 18.65 -9.63
CA ILE A 390 5.52 18.83 -10.89
C ILE A 390 4.61 18.58 -12.10
N ALA A 391 3.91 17.45 -12.12
CA ALA A 391 3.06 17.11 -13.24
C ALA A 391 1.82 18.02 -13.34
N ILE A 392 1.19 18.36 -12.22
CA ILE A 392 0.03 19.26 -12.19
C ILE A 392 0.41 20.68 -12.60
N SER A 393 1.57 21.21 -12.18
CA SER A 393 2.04 22.54 -12.60
C SER A 393 2.38 22.60 -14.09
N ALA A 394 2.71 21.47 -14.73
CA ALA A 394 2.84 21.35 -16.18
C ALA A 394 1.49 21.31 -16.93
N GLY A 395 0.38 21.35 -16.23
CA GLY A 395 -0.97 21.28 -16.79
C GLY A 395 -1.56 19.87 -16.88
N ALA A 396 -0.95 18.86 -16.24
CA ALA A 396 -1.53 17.51 -16.21
C ALA A 396 -2.85 17.50 -15.41
N PRO A 397 -3.86 16.74 -15.85
CA PRO A 397 -5.12 16.61 -15.11
C PRO A 397 -4.90 16.13 -13.68
N PRO A 398 -5.35 16.88 -12.66
CA PRO A 398 -4.96 16.59 -11.28
C PRO A 398 -5.39 15.21 -10.78
N MET A 399 -6.64 14.79 -11.01
CA MET A 399 -7.15 13.50 -10.56
C MET A 399 -6.39 12.33 -11.22
N LEU A 400 -6.13 12.41 -12.53
CA LEU A 400 -5.30 11.44 -13.25
C LEU A 400 -3.91 11.34 -12.64
N THR A 401 -3.27 12.47 -12.40
CA THR A 401 -1.90 12.52 -11.87
C THR A 401 -1.81 11.91 -10.48
N LEU A 402 -2.70 12.34 -9.58
CA LEU A 402 -2.71 11.87 -8.19
C LEU A 402 -2.95 10.36 -8.10
N LEU A 403 -3.94 9.85 -8.83
CA LEU A 403 -4.24 8.41 -8.82
C LEU A 403 -3.16 7.59 -9.53
N MET A 404 -2.57 8.09 -10.62
CA MET A 404 -1.51 7.36 -11.32
C MET A 404 -0.24 7.23 -10.47
N ILE A 405 0.20 8.32 -9.82
CA ILE A 405 1.34 8.27 -8.90
C ILE A 405 1.01 7.39 -7.69
N ALA A 406 -0.24 7.42 -7.20
CA ALA A 406 -0.71 6.53 -6.15
C ALA A 406 -0.60 5.04 -6.53
N PHE A 407 -1.11 4.67 -7.70
CA PHE A 407 -1.05 3.28 -8.18
C PHE A 407 0.38 2.83 -8.37
N THR A 408 1.21 3.64 -9.01
CA THR A 408 2.60 3.30 -9.27
C THR A 408 3.45 3.24 -8.01
N SER A 409 3.08 3.97 -6.95
CA SER A 409 3.69 3.84 -5.61
C SER A 409 3.40 2.50 -4.92
N ASN A 410 2.42 1.72 -5.38
CA ASN A 410 2.24 0.33 -5.00
C ASN A 410 2.92 -0.63 -5.98
N LEU A 411 2.75 -0.37 -7.29
CA LEU A 411 3.27 -1.24 -8.35
C LEU A 411 4.80 -1.32 -8.36
N CYS A 412 5.50 -0.29 -7.88
CA CYS A 412 6.95 -0.28 -7.70
C CYS A 412 7.45 -1.33 -6.68
N MET A 413 6.58 -1.87 -5.82
CA MET A 413 6.93 -2.98 -4.93
C MET A 413 7.49 -4.18 -5.70
N SER A 414 7.07 -4.39 -6.95
CA SER A 414 7.54 -5.49 -7.80
C SER A 414 9.07 -5.55 -7.96
N LEU A 415 9.77 -4.42 -7.87
CA LEU A 415 11.16 -4.26 -8.32
C LEU A 415 12.19 -5.05 -7.52
N THR A 416 12.11 -5.02 -6.17
CA THR A 416 13.17 -5.60 -5.33
C THR A 416 12.65 -6.49 -4.22
N HIS A 417 13.51 -7.35 -3.70
CA HIS A 417 13.22 -8.26 -2.59
C HIS A 417 13.14 -7.56 -1.22
N TYR A 418 13.39 -6.26 -1.18
CA TYR A 418 13.29 -5.41 0.02
C TYR A 418 12.30 -4.26 -0.13
N ALA A 419 11.62 -4.14 -1.26
CA ALA A 419 10.80 -2.98 -1.62
C ALA A 419 9.71 -2.63 -0.60
N ALA A 420 9.12 -3.64 0.03
CA ALA A 420 8.01 -3.47 0.97
C ALA A 420 7.96 -4.63 1.97
N GLY A 421 7.05 -4.53 2.96
CA GLY A 421 6.90 -5.56 3.98
C GLY A 421 6.67 -6.99 3.44
N PRO A 422 5.85 -7.23 2.41
CA PRO A 422 5.67 -8.57 1.83
C PRO A 422 6.94 -9.13 1.17
N SER A 423 7.81 -8.25 0.65
CA SER A 423 8.99 -8.66 -0.12
C SER A 423 9.91 -9.59 0.66
N PRO A 424 10.45 -9.21 1.84
CA PRO A 424 11.30 -10.11 2.61
C PRO A 424 10.53 -11.33 3.15
N VAL A 425 9.24 -11.23 3.40
CA VAL A 425 8.41 -12.35 3.88
C VAL A 425 8.40 -13.48 2.87
N ILE A 426 8.20 -13.18 1.58
CA ILE A 426 8.20 -14.19 0.52
C ILE A 426 9.64 -14.56 0.10
N PHE A 427 10.53 -13.57 -0.04
CA PHE A 427 11.90 -13.80 -0.48
C PHE A 427 12.68 -14.72 0.46
N ASN A 428 12.54 -14.53 1.77
CA ASN A 428 13.22 -15.34 2.79
C ASN A 428 12.73 -16.79 2.84
N THR A 429 11.67 -17.14 2.12
CA THR A 429 11.30 -18.56 1.91
C THR A 429 12.37 -19.33 1.12
N GLY A 430 13.24 -18.64 0.37
CA GLY A 430 14.36 -19.21 -0.37
C GLY A 430 14.02 -19.87 -1.71
N TYR A 431 12.74 -19.82 -2.14
CA TYR A 431 12.33 -20.44 -3.41
C TYR A 431 12.87 -19.75 -4.66
N VAL A 432 13.15 -18.44 -4.59
CA VAL A 432 13.49 -17.64 -5.77
C VAL A 432 14.81 -16.92 -5.58
N PRO A 433 15.82 -17.14 -6.44
CA PRO A 433 17.07 -16.42 -6.38
C PRO A 433 16.90 -14.91 -6.62
N GLN A 434 17.72 -14.09 -5.97
CA GLN A 434 17.64 -12.61 -6.04
C GLN A 434 17.70 -12.09 -7.48
N ASN A 435 18.60 -12.60 -8.31
CA ASN A 435 18.73 -12.17 -9.70
C ASN A 435 17.45 -12.43 -10.51
N THR A 436 16.83 -13.60 -10.32
CA THR A 436 15.55 -13.94 -10.94
C THR A 436 14.43 -13.02 -10.44
N TRP A 437 14.40 -12.74 -9.13
CA TRP A 437 13.45 -11.84 -8.51
C TRP A 437 13.49 -10.45 -9.16
N TRP A 438 14.68 -9.87 -9.26
CA TRP A 438 14.86 -8.53 -9.84
C TRP A 438 14.52 -8.47 -11.32
N LYS A 439 14.91 -9.49 -12.10
CA LYS A 439 14.58 -9.56 -13.53
C LYS A 439 13.08 -9.63 -13.75
N LEU A 440 12.40 -10.57 -13.08
CA LEU A 440 10.95 -10.71 -13.19
C LEU A 440 10.23 -9.47 -12.68
N GLY A 441 10.70 -8.88 -11.58
CA GLY A 441 10.15 -7.66 -11.00
C GLY A 441 10.25 -6.46 -11.94
N PHE A 442 11.38 -6.29 -12.62
CA PHE A 442 11.54 -5.23 -13.61
C PHE A 442 10.53 -5.39 -14.78
N PHE A 443 10.46 -6.57 -15.40
CA PHE A 443 9.51 -6.79 -16.49
C PHE A 443 8.06 -6.69 -16.03
N ALA A 444 7.73 -7.17 -14.84
CA ALA A 444 6.42 -6.99 -14.24
C ALA A 444 6.07 -5.51 -14.06
N SER A 445 7.03 -4.68 -13.61
CA SER A 445 6.83 -3.23 -13.47
C SER A 445 6.53 -2.57 -14.81
N VAL A 446 7.26 -2.94 -15.86
CA VAL A 446 7.02 -2.41 -17.23
C VAL A 446 5.61 -2.78 -17.73
N ILE A 447 5.20 -4.04 -17.57
CA ILE A 447 3.85 -4.49 -17.94
C ILE A 447 2.78 -3.70 -17.17
N ASN A 448 2.93 -3.57 -15.87
CA ASN A 448 2.00 -2.83 -15.03
C ASN A 448 1.94 -1.34 -15.42
N LEU A 449 3.09 -0.71 -15.71
CA LEU A 449 3.15 0.68 -16.18
C LEU A 449 2.39 0.84 -17.51
N ILE A 450 2.60 -0.05 -18.47
CA ILE A 450 1.89 -0.01 -19.76
C ILE A 450 0.37 -0.13 -19.53
N ILE A 451 -0.06 -1.05 -18.65
CA ILE A 451 -1.49 -1.25 -18.38
C ILE A 451 -2.08 -0.06 -17.65
N PHE A 452 -1.47 0.40 -16.56
CA PHE A 452 -2.04 1.48 -15.75
C PHE A 452 -1.91 2.84 -16.44
N MET A 453 -0.73 3.20 -16.99
CA MET A 453 -0.56 4.47 -17.68
C MET A 453 -1.28 4.52 -19.03
N GLY A 454 -1.25 3.43 -19.79
CA GLY A 454 -1.92 3.36 -21.08
C GLY A 454 -3.42 3.17 -20.91
N LEU A 455 -3.82 1.94 -20.62
CA LEU A 455 -5.25 1.57 -20.53
C LEU A 455 -5.94 2.27 -19.35
N GLY A 456 -5.27 2.39 -18.20
CA GLY A 456 -5.83 3.06 -17.02
C GLY A 456 -6.16 4.53 -17.28
N SER A 457 -5.29 5.28 -17.98
CA SER A 457 -5.57 6.66 -18.34
C SER A 457 -6.76 6.78 -19.29
N VAL A 458 -6.86 5.90 -20.28
CA VAL A 458 -8.01 5.85 -21.20
C VAL A 458 -9.29 5.51 -20.44
N TRP A 459 -9.25 4.55 -19.53
CA TRP A 459 -10.37 4.19 -18.67
C TRP A 459 -10.82 5.35 -17.79
N MET A 460 -9.90 6.00 -17.09
CA MET A 460 -10.22 7.16 -16.25
C MET A 460 -10.84 8.30 -17.05
N LYS A 461 -10.42 8.52 -18.30
CA LYS A 461 -11.05 9.46 -19.21
C LYS A 461 -12.48 9.05 -19.56
N ALA A 462 -12.68 7.78 -19.88
CA ALA A 462 -13.99 7.25 -20.26
C ALA A 462 -15.04 7.37 -19.15
N ILE A 463 -14.61 7.32 -17.87
CA ILE A 463 -15.49 7.49 -16.71
C ILE A 463 -15.55 8.96 -16.19
N GLY A 464 -14.98 9.91 -16.95
CA GLY A 464 -15.09 11.34 -16.64
C GLY A 464 -14.22 11.83 -15.47
N MET A 465 -13.12 11.15 -15.15
CA MET A 465 -12.20 11.58 -14.10
C MET A 465 -11.16 12.62 -14.59
N TRP A 466 -11.03 12.80 -15.91
CA TRP A 466 -10.19 13.83 -16.51
C TRP A 466 -10.54 14.10 -17.98
#